data_bc11775b72665a4a31ca2773129f9ed7
#
_entry.id   bc11775b72665a4a31ca2773129f9ed7
#
_cell.length_a   1.000
_cell.length_b   1.000
_cell.length_c   1.000
_cell.angle_alpha   90.00
_cell.angle_beta   90.00
_cell.angle_gamma   90.00
#
_symmetry.space_group_name_H-M   'P 1'
#
loop_
_entity.id
_entity.type
_entity.pdbx_description
1 polymer ?
#
loop_
_entity_poly.entity_id
_entity_poly.type
_entity_poly.pdbx_seq_one_letter_code
_entity_poly.pdbx_strand_id
1 'polypeptide(L)'
;MANLMITKQCNLKCTYCFANEFVNRQNDMMSYENFLKCLDFLMCDVNERIGIIGGEPTLHPNLKKMLVRLIDSPFSHVCLFTNGILLDRYFNELRNSKFQILINLNSPEMIGIKNFEHTFENANIMINELYMKEQVAFGLNVYSPDMNVGYIFDVLKELHQKKLRISVAVPNLDGDRNI
;
A
#
# COMPACT_ATOMS: atom_id res chain seq x y z
N MET A 1 6.00 2.43 -14.69
CA MET A 1 5.25 2.99 -13.54
C MET A 1 6.26 3.64 -12.62
N ALA A 2 6.12 4.93 -12.36
CA ALA A 2 6.91 5.63 -11.35
C ALA A 2 6.29 5.42 -9.95
N ASN A 3 7.13 5.35 -8.91
CA ASN A 3 6.65 5.27 -7.53
C ASN A 3 7.04 6.54 -6.78
N LEU A 4 6.08 7.14 -6.08
CA LEU A 4 6.28 8.34 -5.29
C LEU A 4 6.11 8.01 -3.80
N MET A 5 7.21 8.10 -3.06
CA MET A 5 7.21 7.90 -1.60
C MET A 5 6.79 9.21 -0.92
N ILE A 6 5.58 9.24 -0.34
CA ILE A 6 5.03 10.46 0.26
C ILE A 6 5.32 10.59 1.77
N THR A 7 5.66 9.50 2.44
CA THR A 7 6.00 9.50 3.87
C THR A 7 6.94 8.35 4.21
N LYS A 8 7.79 8.55 5.22
CA LYS A 8 8.59 7.50 5.85
C LYS A 8 7.94 6.97 7.14
N GLN A 9 6.78 7.47 7.53
CA GLN A 9 6.06 6.98 8.71
C GLN A 9 5.31 5.69 8.39
N CYS A 10 5.34 4.75 9.35
CA CYS A 10 4.57 3.50 9.28
C CYS A 10 4.04 3.13 10.66
N ASN A 11 2.84 2.61 10.72
CA ASN A 11 2.23 2.06 11.94
C ASN A 11 2.55 0.58 12.16
N LEU A 12 3.34 -0.04 11.28
CA LEU A 12 3.84 -1.41 11.41
C LEU A 12 5.37 -1.45 11.47
N LYS A 13 5.90 -2.60 11.91
CA LYS A 13 7.34 -2.91 11.99
C LYS A 13 7.61 -4.27 11.37
N CYS A 14 7.26 -4.41 10.08
CA CYS A 14 7.46 -5.67 9.36
C CYS A 14 8.94 -6.02 9.28
N THR A 15 9.30 -7.25 9.63
CA THR A 15 10.70 -7.72 9.69
C THR A 15 11.40 -7.70 8.33
N TYR A 16 10.64 -7.92 7.26
CA TYR A 16 11.13 -7.95 5.88
C TYR A 16 11.10 -6.58 5.18
N CYS A 17 10.76 -5.50 5.89
CA CYS A 17 10.57 -4.20 5.27
C CYS A 17 11.86 -3.69 4.61
N PHE A 18 11.84 -3.52 3.29
CA PHE A 18 12.99 -2.97 2.55
C PHE A 18 13.39 -1.57 3.01
N ALA A 19 12.44 -0.85 3.62
CA ALA A 19 12.60 0.51 4.11
C ALA A 19 12.95 0.58 5.61
N ASN A 20 13.22 -0.54 6.27
CA ASN A 20 13.40 -0.63 7.72
C ASN A 20 14.48 0.31 8.27
N GLU A 21 15.50 0.64 7.46
CA GLU A 21 16.60 1.52 7.88
C GLU A 21 16.20 2.98 8.03
N PHE A 22 15.17 3.43 7.32
CA PHE A 22 14.76 4.83 7.29
C PHE A 22 13.30 5.08 7.68
N VAL A 23 12.46 4.03 7.73
CA VAL A 23 11.08 4.16 8.21
C VAL A 23 11.07 4.49 9.71
N ASN A 24 10.25 5.45 10.10
CA ASN A 24 10.08 5.94 11.48
C ASN A 24 11.34 6.51 12.17
N ARG A 25 12.45 6.71 11.46
CA ARG A 25 13.64 7.35 12.03
C ARG A 25 13.58 8.86 12.06
N GLN A 26 12.87 9.44 11.12
CA GLN A 26 12.63 10.88 11.01
C GLN A 26 11.16 11.11 10.66
N ASN A 27 10.62 12.24 11.08
CA ASN A 27 9.23 12.62 10.80
C ASN A 27 9.11 13.17 9.37
N ASP A 28 9.65 12.43 8.40
CA ASP A 28 9.74 12.85 7.01
C ASP A 28 8.41 12.57 6.29
N MET A 29 7.69 13.65 6.04
CA MET A 29 6.51 13.66 5.20
C MET A 29 6.73 14.63 4.05
N MET A 30 6.38 14.21 2.84
CA MET A 30 6.45 15.06 1.66
C MET A 30 5.47 16.23 1.80
N SER A 31 5.93 17.47 1.66
CA SER A 31 4.99 18.60 1.63
C SER A 31 4.08 18.50 0.41
N TYR A 32 2.87 19.06 0.51
CA TYR A 32 1.94 19.08 -0.62
C TYR A 32 2.52 19.84 -1.84
N GLU A 33 3.30 20.88 -1.60
CA GLU A 33 3.99 21.61 -2.65
C GLU A 33 5.02 20.74 -3.39
N ASN A 34 5.84 19.98 -2.65
CA ASN A 34 6.80 19.05 -3.26
C ASN A 34 6.08 17.92 -4.01
N PHE A 35 4.96 17.44 -3.48
CA PHE A 35 4.11 16.48 -4.19
C PHE A 35 3.66 17.01 -5.55
N LEU A 36 3.21 18.27 -5.64
CA LEU A 36 2.83 18.90 -6.91
C LEU A 36 4.02 19.00 -7.87
N LYS A 37 5.19 19.43 -7.41
CA LYS A 37 6.41 19.49 -8.23
C LYS A 37 6.80 18.11 -8.78
N CYS A 38 6.69 17.06 -7.95
CA CYS A 38 6.93 15.69 -8.40
C CYS A 38 5.90 15.24 -9.45
N LEU A 39 4.63 15.59 -9.28
CA LEU A 39 3.61 15.27 -10.28
C LEU A 39 3.90 15.98 -11.60
N ASP A 40 4.22 17.28 -11.57
CA ASP A 40 4.53 18.06 -12.77
C ASP A 40 5.73 17.44 -13.51
N PHE A 41 6.79 17.05 -12.80
CA PHE A 41 7.92 16.35 -13.37
C PHE A 41 7.53 15.02 -14.03
N LEU A 42 6.73 14.20 -13.32
CA LEU A 42 6.31 12.88 -13.82
C LEU A 42 5.34 12.99 -15.01
N MET A 43 4.59 14.08 -15.12
CA MET A 43 3.69 14.34 -16.25
C MET A 43 4.43 14.76 -17.52
N CYS A 44 5.68 15.21 -17.42
CA CYS A 44 6.52 15.52 -18.58
C CYS A 44 6.98 14.28 -19.34
N ASP A 45 6.87 13.11 -18.75
CA ASP A 45 7.22 11.82 -19.36
C ASP A 45 5.93 11.01 -19.63
N VAL A 46 6.02 10.05 -20.55
CA VAL A 46 4.89 9.17 -20.98
C VAL A 46 4.49 8.16 -19.90
N ASN A 47 4.57 8.54 -18.62
CA ASN A 47 4.15 7.69 -17.52
C ASN A 47 2.62 7.72 -17.36
N GLU A 48 1.94 6.70 -17.91
CA GLU A 48 0.49 6.55 -17.72
C GLU A 48 0.11 6.10 -16.30
N ARG A 49 1.07 5.59 -15.51
CA ARG A 49 0.82 4.93 -14.23
C ARG A 49 1.75 5.47 -13.14
N ILE A 50 1.18 5.76 -11.98
CA ILE A 50 1.91 6.19 -10.80
C ILE A 50 1.57 5.30 -9.60
N GLY A 51 2.58 4.95 -8.79
CA GLY A 51 2.41 4.29 -7.50
C GLY A 51 2.60 5.28 -6.35
N ILE A 52 1.68 5.29 -5.42
CA ILE A 52 1.81 6.03 -4.16
C ILE A 52 2.27 5.04 -3.10
N ILE A 53 3.46 5.26 -2.59
CA ILE A 53 4.11 4.42 -1.60
C ILE A 53 4.56 5.26 -0.39
N GLY A 54 5.05 4.57 0.65
CA GLY A 54 5.63 5.22 1.81
C GLY A 54 6.12 4.16 2.80
N GLY A 55 6.27 4.54 4.06
CA GLY A 55 6.13 3.59 5.14
C GLY A 55 4.69 3.07 5.11
N GLU A 56 3.73 3.92 5.51
CA GLU A 56 2.30 3.69 5.28
C GLU A 56 1.66 5.00 4.78
N PRO A 57 1.25 5.08 3.51
CA PRO A 57 0.71 6.32 2.92
C PRO A 57 -0.53 6.86 3.64
N THR A 58 -1.36 5.99 4.21
CA THR A 58 -2.59 6.39 4.92
C THR A 58 -2.33 7.17 6.21
N LEU A 59 -1.09 7.23 6.68
CA LEU A 59 -0.67 8.11 7.78
C LEU A 59 -0.38 9.55 7.35
N HIS A 60 -0.29 9.80 6.04
CA HIS A 60 0.06 11.14 5.56
C HIS A 60 -1.12 12.12 5.74
N PRO A 61 -0.95 13.25 6.46
CA PRO A 61 -2.06 14.15 6.80
C PRO A 61 -2.71 14.80 5.57
N ASN A 62 -1.97 14.96 4.48
CA ASN A 62 -2.47 15.53 3.23
C ASN A 62 -2.86 14.45 2.19
N LEU A 63 -2.91 13.15 2.55
CA LEU A 63 -3.20 12.10 1.57
C LEU A 63 -4.52 12.35 0.85
N LYS A 64 -5.58 12.71 1.57
CA LYS A 64 -6.88 13.03 0.97
C LYS A 64 -6.76 14.08 -0.14
N LYS A 65 -6.05 15.18 0.14
CA LYS A 65 -5.81 16.26 -0.83
C LYS A 65 -4.98 15.78 -2.02
N MET A 66 -4.01 14.90 -1.79
CA MET A 66 -3.18 14.29 -2.83
C MET A 66 -4.01 13.36 -3.72
N LEU A 67 -4.88 12.52 -3.14
CA LEU A 67 -5.77 11.63 -3.89
C LEU A 67 -6.72 12.43 -4.80
N VAL A 68 -7.34 13.49 -4.27
CA VAL A 68 -8.20 14.37 -5.07
C VAL A 68 -7.42 14.97 -6.26
N ARG A 69 -6.20 15.46 -6.03
CA ARG A 69 -5.35 15.99 -7.12
C ARG A 69 -4.98 14.93 -8.16
N LEU A 70 -4.81 13.67 -7.73
CA LEU A 70 -4.52 12.56 -8.65
C LEU A 70 -5.72 12.17 -9.51
N ILE A 71 -6.95 12.35 -9.04
CA ILE A 71 -8.17 12.15 -9.84
C ILE A 71 -8.12 13.05 -11.09
N ASP A 72 -7.74 14.31 -10.93
CA ASP A 72 -7.68 15.31 -11.99
C ASP A 72 -6.38 15.26 -12.82
N SER A 73 -5.47 14.36 -12.51
CA SER A 73 -4.20 14.22 -13.22
C SER A 73 -4.36 13.43 -14.53
N PRO A 74 -3.42 13.55 -15.50
CA PRO A 74 -3.44 12.77 -16.72
C PRO A 74 -3.08 11.29 -16.56
N PHE A 75 -2.66 10.85 -15.37
CA PHE A 75 -2.38 9.43 -15.14
C PHE A 75 -3.65 8.60 -15.35
N SER A 76 -3.54 7.54 -16.13
CA SER A 76 -4.65 6.62 -16.37
C SER A 76 -4.91 5.70 -15.17
N HIS A 77 -3.85 5.39 -14.40
CA HIS A 77 -3.91 4.51 -13.23
C HIS A 77 -3.05 5.04 -12.09
N VAL A 78 -3.60 5.02 -10.89
CA VAL A 78 -2.90 5.35 -9.64
C VAL A 78 -2.97 4.13 -8.73
N CYS A 79 -1.82 3.54 -8.38
CA CYS A 79 -1.76 2.42 -7.44
C CYS A 79 -1.40 2.92 -6.04
N LEU A 80 -2.28 2.71 -5.07
CA LEU A 80 -1.99 2.93 -3.66
C LEU A 80 -1.50 1.63 -3.04
N PHE A 81 -0.26 1.65 -2.52
CA PHE A 81 0.32 0.53 -1.76
C PHE A 81 0.14 0.79 -0.27
N THR A 82 -0.57 -0.08 0.42
CA THR A 82 -0.95 0.14 1.82
C THR A 82 -1.01 -1.16 2.61
N ASN A 83 -0.89 -1.08 3.92
CA ASN A 83 -1.18 -2.21 4.82
C ASN A 83 -2.69 -2.39 5.10
N GLY A 84 -3.53 -1.46 4.65
CA GLY A 84 -4.98 -1.57 4.69
C GLY A 84 -5.67 -1.15 6.00
N ILE A 85 -4.92 -0.92 7.09
CA ILE A 85 -5.50 -0.69 8.43
C ILE A 85 -6.38 0.57 8.49
N LEU A 86 -6.00 1.62 7.76
CA LEU A 86 -6.67 2.94 7.82
C LEU A 86 -7.36 3.32 6.51
N LEU A 87 -7.73 2.35 5.67
CA LEU A 87 -8.37 2.62 4.37
C LEU A 87 -9.76 3.23 4.49
N ASP A 88 -10.48 2.95 5.57
CA ASP A 88 -11.80 3.50 5.89
C ASP A 88 -11.85 5.03 5.80
N ARG A 89 -10.76 5.71 6.11
CA ARG A 89 -10.62 7.17 6.06
C ARG A 89 -10.68 7.76 4.65
N TYR A 90 -10.49 6.92 3.63
CA TYR A 90 -10.26 7.33 2.24
C TYR A 90 -11.20 6.65 1.23
N PHE A 91 -12.21 5.92 1.67
CA PHE A 91 -13.12 5.20 0.80
C PHE A 91 -13.75 6.10 -0.27
N ASN A 92 -14.14 7.32 0.09
CA ASN A 92 -14.78 8.25 -0.83
C ASN A 92 -13.86 8.62 -2.02
N GLU A 93 -12.60 8.93 -1.75
CA GLU A 93 -11.64 9.31 -2.77
C GLU A 93 -11.22 8.09 -3.61
N LEU A 94 -11.05 6.93 -2.96
CA LEU A 94 -10.58 5.70 -3.60
C LEU A 94 -11.62 5.01 -4.50
N ARG A 95 -12.90 5.39 -4.40
CA ARG A 95 -13.96 4.87 -5.29
C ARG A 95 -13.79 5.26 -6.75
N ASN A 96 -12.99 6.28 -7.06
CA ASN A 96 -12.70 6.63 -8.44
C ASN A 96 -11.98 5.48 -9.15
N SER A 97 -12.47 5.07 -10.31
CA SER A 97 -11.97 3.91 -11.07
C SER A 97 -10.50 4.00 -11.49
N LYS A 98 -9.92 5.19 -11.43
CA LYS A 98 -8.48 5.42 -11.67
C LYS A 98 -7.60 4.74 -10.61
N PHE A 99 -8.10 4.54 -9.39
CA PHE A 99 -7.33 3.95 -8.31
C PHE A 99 -7.33 2.42 -8.37
N GLN A 100 -6.14 1.87 -8.14
CA GLN A 100 -5.90 0.47 -7.83
C GLN A 100 -5.32 0.42 -6.42
N ILE A 101 -5.86 -0.42 -5.57
CA ILE A 101 -5.42 -0.54 -4.18
C ILE A 101 -4.74 -1.90 -4.01
N LEU A 102 -3.44 -1.87 -3.72
CA LEU A 102 -2.69 -3.07 -3.37
C LEU A 102 -2.55 -3.13 -1.84
N ILE A 103 -3.31 -3.99 -1.21
CA ILE A 103 -3.27 -4.24 0.22
C ILE A 103 -2.19 -5.29 0.49
N ASN A 104 -1.05 -4.86 1.08
CA ASN A 104 -0.03 -5.78 1.57
C ASN A 104 -0.55 -6.49 2.83
N LEU A 105 -1.06 -7.70 2.64
CA LEU A 105 -1.66 -8.47 3.73
C LEU A 105 -0.58 -9.26 4.47
N ASN A 106 -0.30 -8.83 5.69
CA ASN A 106 0.60 -9.53 6.61
C ASN A 106 -0.17 -10.47 7.53
N SER A 107 0.51 -11.47 8.04
CA SER A 107 -0.13 -12.45 8.93
C SER A 107 -0.57 -11.82 10.26
N PRO A 108 -1.61 -12.38 10.93
CA PRO A 108 -2.06 -11.93 12.25
C PRO A 108 -0.94 -11.92 13.30
N GLU A 109 0.01 -12.87 13.20
CA GLU A 109 1.15 -12.97 14.11
C GLU A 109 2.11 -11.76 13.96
N MET A 110 2.26 -11.25 12.72
CA MET A 110 3.16 -10.14 12.44
C MET A 110 2.56 -8.78 12.82
N ILE A 111 1.28 -8.56 12.54
CA ILE A 111 0.66 -7.23 12.69
C ILE A 111 -0.29 -7.12 13.87
N GLY A 112 -0.58 -8.23 14.54
CA GLY A 112 -1.57 -8.36 15.61
C GLY A 112 -2.98 -8.58 15.07
N ILE A 113 -3.76 -9.38 15.78
CA ILE A 113 -5.12 -9.83 15.39
C ILE A 113 -6.02 -8.63 15.06
N LYS A 114 -6.06 -7.61 15.90
CA LYS A 114 -6.92 -6.42 15.68
C LYS A 114 -6.60 -5.67 14.38
N ASN A 115 -5.33 -5.53 14.06
CA ASN A 115 -4.93 -4.87 12.80
C ASN A 115 -5.29 -5.73 11.59
N PHE A 116 -5.16 -7.05 11.72
CA PHE A 116 -5.54 -7.99 10.68
C PHE A 116 -7.05 -7.94 10.42
N GLU A 117 -7.86 -8.00 11.48
CA GLU A 117 -9.33 -7.87 11.40
C GLU A 117 -9.75 -6.55 10.76
N HIS A 118 -9.14 -5.41 11.15
CA HIS A 118 -9.40 -4.11 10.53
C HIS A 118 -9.04 -4.08 9.04
N THR A 119 -7.90 -4.66 8.67
CA THR A 119 -7.50 -4.74 7.25
C THR A 119 -8.49 -5.59 6.46
N PHE A 120 -8.92 -6.72 7.03
CA PHE A 120 -9.90 -7.60 6.41
C PHE A 120 -11.26 -6.90 6.24
N GLU A 121 -11.76 -6.25 7.29
CA GLU A 121 -13.02 -5.52 7.27
C GLU A 121 -13.02 -4.39 6.22
N ASN A 122 -11.95 -3.60 6.16
CA ASN A 122 -11.78 -2.56 5.15
C ASN A 122 -11.79 -3.14 3.73
N ALA A 123 -11.10 -4.24 3.52
CA ALA A 123 -11.10 -4.93 2.22
C ALA A 123 -12.49 -5.47 1.87
N ASN A 124 -13.20 -6.05 2.84
CA ASN A 124 -14.56 -6.57 2.67
C ASN A 124 -15.53 -5.44 2.26
N ILE A 125 -15.51 -4.32 2.98
CA ILE A 125 -16.34 -3.15 2.65
C ILE A 125 -16.03 -2.68 1.23
N MET A 126 -14.76 -2.49 0.87
CA MET A 126 -14.38 -2.04 -0.48
C MET A 126 -14.86 -3.00 -1.57
N ILE A 127 -14.70 -4.30 -1.38
CA ILE A 127 -15.03 -5.31 -2.39
C ILE A 127 -16.54 -5.51 -2.51
N ASN A 128 -17.22 -5.71 -1.40
CA ASN A 128 -18.61 -6.20 -1.37
C ASN A 128 -19.65 -5.08 -1.22
N GLU A 129 -19.34 -4.02 -0.47
CA GLU A 129 -20.30 -2.92 -0.24
C GLU A 129 -20.09 -1.76 -1.21
N LEU A 130 -18.82 -1.45 -1.56
CA LEU A 130 -18.49 -0.37 -2.49
C LEU A 130 -18.29 -0.86 -3.92
N TYR A 131 -18.41 -2.16 -4.17
CA TYR A 131 -18.28 -2.79 -5.49
C TYR A 131 -16.94 -2.53 -6.19
N MET A 132 -15.86 -2.42 -5.41
CA MET A 132 -14.50 -2.10 -5.89
C MET A 132 -13.64 -3.35 -6.17
N LYS A 133 -14.25 -4.51 -6.40
CA LYS A 133 -13.55 -5.79 -6.57
C LYS A 133 -12.41 -5.73 -7.59
N GLU A 134 -12.63 -5.03 -8.71
CA GLU A 134 -11.63 -4.91 -9.76
C GLU A 134 -10.49 -3.94 -9.42
N GLN A 135 -10.68 -3.08 -8.44
CA GLN A 135 -9.70 -2.10 -7.99
C GLN A 135 -8.83 -2.61 -6.84
N VAL A 136 -9.28 -3.62 -6.10
CA VAL A 136 -8.56 -4.16 -4.94
C VAL A 136 -7.78 -5.41 -5.33
N ALA A 137 -6.52 -5.46 -4.92
CA ALA A 137 -5.66 -6.63 -5.02
C ALA A 137 -4.90 -6.81 -3.70
N PHE A 138 -4.52 -8.05 -3.39
CA PHE A 138 -3.70 -8.36 -2.24
C PHE A 138 -2.24 -8.58 -2.63
N GLY A 139 -1.32 -8.19 -1.75
CA GLY A 139 0.11 -8.43 -1.85
C GLY A 139 0.57 -9.36 -0.74
N LEU A 140 1.31 -10.40 -1.10
CA LEU A 140 2.02 -11.29 -0.19
C LEU A 140 3.53 -11.09 -0.39
N ASN A 141 4.25 -10.78 0.69
CA ASN A 141 5.70 -10.73 0.68
C ASN A 141 6.23 -12.02 1.32
N VAL A 142 6.85 -12.87 0.52
CA VAL A 142 7.52 -14.09 1.00
C VAL A 142 8.91 -13.71 1.50
N TYR A 143 9.15 -13.86 2.79
CA TYR A 143 10.40 -13.46 3.45
C TYR A 143 11.11 -14.64 4.17
N SER A 144 10.45 -15.79 4.29
CA SER A 144 11.02 -17.01 4.83
C SER A 144 10.40 -18.21 4.14
N PRO A 145 11.15 -19.31 3.91
CA PRO A 145 10.60 -20.54 3.37
C PRO A 145 9.58 -21.20 4.32
N ASP A 146 9.67 -20.94 5.61
CA ASP A 146 8.82 -21.55 6.66
C ASP A 146 7.64 -20.66 7.06
N MET A 147 7.42 -19.52 6.38
CA MET A 147 6.31 -18.64 6.74
C MET A 147 4.95 -19.31 6.47
N ASN A 148 4.04 -19.16 7.41
CA ASN A 148 2.66 -19.56 7.19
C ASN A 148 1.98 -18.60 6.18
N VAL A 149 1.49 -19.15 5.08
CA VAL A 149 0.77 -18.40 4.03
C VAL A 149 -0.73 -18.75 3.98
N GLY A 150 -1.19 -19.66 4.85
CA GLY A 150 -2.58 -20.14 4.85
C GLY A 150 -3.60 -19.02 4.98
N TYR A 151 -3.33 -18.04 5.85
CA TYR A 151 -4.23 -16.92 6.12
C TYR A 151 -4.62 -16.13 4.87
N ILE A 152 -3.72 -15.99 3.88
CA ILE A 152 -4.04 -15.22 2.68
C ILE A 152 -5.03 -15.96 1.77
N PHE A 153 -4.91 -17.29 1.70
CA PHE A 153 -5.85 -18.09 0.92
C PHE A 153 -7.24 -18.08 1.55
N ASP A 154 -7.34 -18.08 2.88
CA ASP A 154 -8.61 -17.96 3.60
C ASP A 154 -9.28 -16.61 3.29
N VAL A 155 -8.53 -15.50 3.37
CA VAL A 155 -9.02 -14.17 3.02
C VAL A 155 -9.47 -14.09 1.56
N LEU A 156 -8.66 -14.60 0.62
CA LEU A 156 -9.01 -14.58 -0.80
C LEU A 156 -10.28 -15.38 -1.10
N LYS A 157 -10.44 -16.52 -0.44
CA LYS A 157 -11.63 -17.37 -0.56
C LYS A 157 -12.86 -16.67 -0.02
N GLU A 158 -12.78 -16.10 1.18
CA GLU A 158 -13.90 -15.45 1.86
C GLU A 158 -14.37 -14.20 1.10
N LEU A 159 -13.43 -13.39 0.57
CA LEU A 159 -13.74 -12.21 -0.23
C LEU A 159 -13.98 -12.51 -1.72
N HIS A 160 -13.98 -13.78 -2.12
CA HIS A 160 -14.10 -14.19 -3.53
C HIS A 160 -13.14 -13.43 -4.46
N GLN A 161 -11.93 -13.11 -3.94
CA GLN A 161 -10.90 -12.35 -4.67
C GLN A 161 -9.87 -13.30 -5.30
N LYS A 162 -9.45 -12.97 -6.53
CA LYS A 162 -8.46 -13.76 -7.27
C LYS A 162 -7.16 -12.99 -7.54
N LYS A 163 -7.11 -11.70 -7.22
CA LYS A 163 -5.95 -10.84 -7.50
C LYS A 163 -4.96 -10.90 -6.35
N LEU A 164 -3.92 -11.70 -6.52
CA LEU A 164 -2.80 -11.82 -5.57
C LEU A 164 -1.50 -11.49 -6.29
N ARG A 165 -0.76 -10.52 -5.75
CA ARG A 165 0.62 -10.24 -6.12
C ARG A 165 1.56 -10.89 -5.11
N ILE A 166 2.47 -11.71 -5.58
CA ILE A 166 3.51 -12.32 -4.74
C ILE A 166 4.83 -11.60 -5.02
N SER A 167 5.51 -11.21 -3.95
CA SER A 167 6.87 -10.64 -3.97
C SER A 167 7.75 -11.44 -3.03
N VAL A 168 9.03 -11.58 -3.36
CA VAL A 168 10.02 -12.21 -2.49
C VAL A 168 10.88 -11.11 -1.90
N ALA A 169 10.97 -11.05 -0.57
CA ALA A 169 11.90 -10.18 0.12
C ALA A 169 13.29 -10.84 0.08
N VAL A 170 14.21 -10.23 -0.66
CA VAL A 170 15.60 -10.70 -0.71
C VAL A 170 16.36 -9.94 0.37
N PRO A 171 17.07 -10.63 1.30
CA PRO A 171 17.96 -9.98 2.25
C PRO A 171 19.02 -9.19 1.48
N ASN A 172 19.37 -8.02 1.95
CA ASN A 172 20.45 -7.22 1.37
C ASN A 172 21.73 -8.07 1.32
N LEU A 173 22.35 -8.15 0.15
CA LEU A 173 23.54 -8.95 -0.10
C LEU A 173 24.81 -8.44 0.63
N ASP A 174 24.74 -7.34 1.33
CA ASP A 174 25.80 -6.79 2.18
C ASP A 174 25.85 -7.55 3.51
N GLY A 175 26.25 -8.73 3.40
CA GLY A 175 26.73 -9.86 4.19
C GLY A 175 26.71 -9.87 5.71
N ASP A 176 26.28 -8.86 6.45
CA ASP A 176 26.42 -8.82 7.91
C ASP A 176 25.18 -8.33 8.68
N ARG A 177 24.00 -8.58 8.16
CA ARG A 177 22.79 -8.29 8.94
C ARG A 177 22.05 -9.57 9.25
N ASN A 178 22.30 -10.07 10.46
CA ASN A 178 21.50 -11.11 11.08
C ASN A 178 20.02 -10.69 11.00
N ILE A 179 19.26 -11.36 10.14
CA ILE A 179 17.81 -11.38 10.16
C ILE A 179 17.38 -12.43 11.19
#